data_ccda634900973237938fe3259835ac0f
#
_entry.id   ccda634900973237938fe3259835ac0f
#
_cell.length_a   1.000
_cell.length_b   1.000
_cell.length_c   1.000
_cell.angle_alpha   90.00
_cell.angle_beta   90.00
_cell.angle_gamma   90.00
#
_symmetry.space_group_name_H-M   'P 1'
#
loop_
_entity.id
_entity.type
_entity.pdbx_description
1 polymer ?
#
loop_
_entity_poly.entity_id
_entity_poly.type
_entity_poly.pdbx_seq_one_letter_code
_entity_poly.pdbx_strand_id
1 'polypeptide(L)'
;MAQKTKAVVKIAGREYTIRAYETEEYIHSVAIYVNRKMEQIEQTQPGLSTTMAAILTAMNLADEVIKLKAEVDELKGRLKELEDQSRPAAQPTVFDVQRKAKR
;
A
#
# COMPACT_ATOMS: atom_id res chain seq x y z
N MET A 1 13.28 -23.99 1.23
CA MET A 1 13.63 -22.67 0.71
C MET A 1 12.59 -22.18 -0.26
N ALA A 2 12.21 -20.92 -0.13
CA ALA A 2 11.27 -20.34 -1.06
C ALA A 2 11.96 -20.10 -2.40
N GLN A 3 11.28 -20.43 -3.48
CA GLN A 3 11.74 -20.14 -4.82
C GLN A 3 10.86 -19.04 -5.40
N LYS A 4 11.44 -18.25 -6.29
CA LYS A 4 10.67 -17.21 -6.99
C LYS A 4 9.65 -17.86 -7.91
N THR A 5 8.44 -17.37 -7.85
CA THR A 5 7.40 -17.76 -8.77
C THR A 5 7.65 -17.06 -10.11
N LYS A 6 7.45 -17.79 -11.18
CA LYS A 6 7.60 -17.27 -12.53
C LYS A 6 6.21 -17.10 -13.13
N ALA A 7 5.92 -15.92 -13.62
CA ALA A 7 4.64 -15.64 -14.27
C ALA A 7 4.86 -14.86 -15.54
N VAL A 8 4.07 -15.17 -16.57
CA VAL A 8 4.08 -14.42 -17.82
C VAL A 8 2.93 -13.45 -17.78
N VAL A 9 3.25 -12.16 -17.88
CA VAL A 9 2.25 -11.09 -17.82
C VAL A 9 2.33 -10.25 -19.09
N LYS A 10 1.21 -9.64 -19.45
CA LYS A 10 1.16 -8.75 -20.60
C LYS A 10 1.03 -7.32 -20.10
N ILE A 11 1.98 -6.47 -20.46
CA ILE A 11 1.97 -5.06 -20.07
C ILE A 11 2.17 -4.23 -21.34
N ALA A 12 1.26 -3.30 -21.58
CA ALA A 12 1.28 -2.43 -22.75
C ALA A 12 1.37 -3.24 -24.05
N GLY A 13 0.67 -4.38 -24.10
CA GLY A 13 0.62 -5.22 -25.28
C GLY A 13 1.80 -6.15 -25.49
N ARG A 14 2.77 -6.13 -24.59
CA ARG A 14 3.95 -7.00 -24.69
C ARG A 14 4.00 -7.97 -23.53
N GLU A 15 4.53 -9.17 -23.80
CA GLU A 15 4.66 -10.20 -22.77
C GLU A 15 6.00 -10.09 -22.08
N TYR A 16 5.95 -10.26 -20.75
CA TYR A 16 7.15 -10.27 -19.92
C TYR A 16 7.08 -11.45 -18.96
N THR A 17 8.22 -12.06 -18.73
CA THR A 17 8.34 -13.09 -17.69
C THR A 17 8.85 -12.41 -16.43
N ILE A 18 8.01 -12.45 -15.40
CA ILE A 18 8.29 -11.79 -14.12
C ILE A 18 8.55 -12.88 -13.08
N ARG A 19 9.53 -12.66 -12.22
CA ARG A 19 9.83 -13.55 -11.10
C ARG A 19 9.75 -12.77 -9.80
N ALA A 20 9.05 -13.34 -8.82
CA ALA A 20 8.88 -12.69 -7.53
C ALA A 20 8.57 -13.73 -6.47
N TYR A 21 8.77 -13.36 -5.21
CA TYR A 21 8.40 -14.21 -4.07
C TYR A 21 6.94 -13.96 -3.71
N GLU A 22 6.06 -14.18 -4.69
CA GLU A 22 4.62 -13.97 -4.56
C GLU A 22 3.89 -15.04 -5.35
N THR A 23 2.60 -15.19 -5.12
CA THR A 23 1.81 -16.13 -5.91
C THR A 23 1.66 -15.63 -7.34
N GLU A 24 1.40 -16.55 -8.24
CA GLU A 24 1.17 -16.19 -9.65
C GLU A 24 -0.05 -15.27 -9.77
N GLU A 25 -1.11 -15.55 -9.02
CA GLU A 25 -2.31 -14.73 -9.02
C GLU A 25 -2.01 -13.29 -8.59
N TYR A 26 -1.18 -13.15 -7.57
CA TYR A 26 -0.80 -11.81 -7.10
C TYR A 26 -0.02 -11.06 -8.18
N ILE A 27 0.93 -11.73 -8.83
CA ILE A 27 1.73 -11.12 -9.89
C ILE A 27 0.81 -10.64 -11.02
N HIS A 28 -0.18 -11.47 -11.39
CA HIS A 28 -1.15 -11.08 -12.42
C HIS A 28 -2.01 -9.89 -11.98
N SER A 29 -2.40 -9.85 -10.70
CA SER A 29 -3.16 -8.72 -10.17
C SER A 29 -2.39 -7.41 -10.30
N VAL A 30 -1.10 -7.46 -9.99
CA VAL A 30 -0.25 -6.28 -10.09
C VAL A 30 -0.15 -5.82 -11.54
N ALA A 31 0.04 -6.78 -12.47
CA ALA A 31 0.13 -6.47 -13.89
C ALA A 31 -1.16 -5.83 -14.42
N ILE A 32 -2.30 -6.35 -13.98
CA ILE A 32 -3.61 -5.78 -14.36
C ILE A 32 -3.73 -4.34 -13.87
N TYR A 33 -3.30 -4.10 -12.65
CA TYR A 33 -3.35 -2.75 -12.07
C TYR A 33 -2.48 -1.79 -12.87
N VAL A 34 -1.26 -2.21 -13.20
CA VAL A 34 -0.33 -1.39 -14.01
C VAL A 34 -0.95 -1.09 -15.38
N ASN A 35 -1.50 -2.10 -16.05
CA ASN A 35 -2.11 -1.91 -17.35
C ASN A 35 -3.27 -0.91 -17.30
N ARG A 36 -4.07 -1.00 -16.26
CA ARG A 36 -5.20 -0.08 -16.10
C ARG A 36 -4.73 1.36 -15.95
N LYS A 37 -3.66 1.56 -15.19
CA LYS A 37 -3.06 2.88 -15.01
C LYS A 37 -2.49 3.42 -16.31
N MET A 38 -1.83 2.56 -17.09
CA MET A 38 -1.28 2.97 -18.37
C MET A 38 -2.38 3.34 -19.36
N GLU A 39 -3.49 2.61 -19.35
CA GLU A 39 -4.64 2.93 -20.20
C GLU A 39 -5.22 4.30 -19.85
N GLN A 40 -5.31 4.60 -18.56
CA GLN A 40 -5.80 5.91 -18.12
C GLN A 40 -4.92 7.04 -18.62
N ILE A 41 -3.61 6.85 -18.57
CA ILE A 41 -2.65 7.84 -19.08
C ILE A 41 -2.85 8.03 -20.59
N GLU A 42 -2.99 6.93 -21.34
CA GLU A 42 -3.15 7.00 -22.78
C GLU A 42 -4.45 7.70 -23.18
N GLN A 43 -5.51 7.48 -22.42
CA GLN A 43 -6.79 8.15 -22.67
C GLN A 43 -6.69 9.64 -22.44
N THR A 44 -5.92 10.05 -21.44
CA THR A 44 -5.75 11.46 -21.11
C THR A 44 -4.80 12.15 -22.06
N GLN A 45 -3.76 11.44 -22.50
CA GLN A 45 -2.73 12.00 -23.39
C GLN A 45 -2.47 11.03 -24.54
N PRO A 46 -3.32 11.05 -25.56
CA PRO A 46 -3.13 10.17 -26.71
C PRO A 46 -1.82 10.48 -27.45
N GLY A 47 -1.22 9.48 -28.02
CA GLY A 47 -0.01 9.65 -28.83
C GLY A 47 1.30 9.60 -28.07
N LEU A 48 1.26 9.28 -26.78
CA LEU A 48 2.50 9.08 -26.02
C LEU A 48 3.18 7.79 -26.44
N SER A 49 4.50 7.80 -26.45
CA SER A 49 5.26 6.56 -26.59
C SER A 49 5.04 5.66 -25.38
N THR A 50 5.26 4.37 -25.54
CA THR A 50 5.15 3.42 -24.43
C THR A 50 6.08 3.81 -23.28
N THR A 51 7.29 4.25 -23.61
CA THR A 51 8.25 4.70 -22.58
C THR A 51 7.71 5.87 -21.78
N MET A 52 7.17 6.89 -22.46
CA MET A 52 6.62 8.05 -21.76
C MET A 52 5.38 7.66 -20.93
N ALA A 53 4.53 6.81 -21.49
CA ALA A 53 3.36 6.31 -20.76
C ALA A 53 3.80 5.58 -19.49
N ALA A 54 4.85 4.78 -19.58
CA ALA A 54 5.37 4.03 -18.43
C ALA A 54 5.94 4.98 -17.37
N ILE A 55 6.66 6.01 -17.79
CA ILE A 55 7.23 6.99 -16.86
C ILE A 55 6.11 7.73 -16.12
N LEU A 56 5.10 8.20 -16.84
CA LEU A 56 3.97 8.88 -16.21
C LEU A 56 3.18 7.95 -15.29
N THR A 57 3.04 6.69 -15.69
CA THR A 57 2.41 5.69 -14.84
C THR A 57 3.18 5.52 -13.54
N ALA A 58 4.51 5.40 -13.63
CA ALA A 58 5.35 5.29 -12.44
C ALA A 58 5.19 6.49 -11.52
N MET A 59 5.15 7.69 -12.10
CA MET A 59 4.96 8.92 -11.32
C MET A 59 3.61 8.92 -10.62
N ASN A 60 2.55 8.52 -11.32
CA ASN A 60 1.22 8.46 -10.73
C ASN A 60 1.13 7.42 -9.62
N LEU A 61 1.76 6.26 -9.81
CA LEU A 61 1.78 5.22 -8.79
C LEU A 61 2.57 5.67 -7.57
N ALA A 62 3.69 6.35 -7.78
CA ALA A 62 4.48 6.89 -6.67
C ALA A 62 3.67 7.92 -5.88
N ASP A 63 2.92 8.78 -6.59
CA ASP A 63 2.04 9.74 -5.93
C ASP A 63 1.01 9.04 -5.05
N GLU A 64 0.39 7.98 -5.57
CA GLU A 64 -0.58 7.19 -4.80
C GLU A 64 0.05 6.59 -3.55
N VAL A 65 1.26 6.04 -3.69
CA VAL A 65 1.96 5.43 -2.55
C VAL A 65 2.27 6.46 -1.49
N ILE A 66 2.76 7.63 -1.89
CA ILE A 66 3.10 8.70 -0.94
C ILE A 66 1.85 9.16 -0.18
N LYS A 67 0.75 9.35 -0.91
CA LYS A 67 -0.52 9.77 -0.30
C LYS A 67 -1.09 8.70 0.63
N LEU A 68 -1.01 7.43 0.23
CA LEU A 68 -1.48 6.33 1.06
C LEU A 68 -0.65 6.20 2.33
N LYS A 69 0.66 6.39 2.23
CA LYS A 69 1.53 6.37 3.42
C LYS A 69 1.17 7.46 4.40
N ALA A 70 0.89 8.67 3.89
CA ALA A 70 0.47 9.77 4.74
C ALA A 70 -0.86 9.45 5.42
N GLU A 71 -1.79 8.84 4.68
CA GLU A 71 -3.10 8.43 5.20
C GLU A 71 -2.95 7.38 6.29
N VAL A 72 -2.08 6.40 6.06
CA VAL A 72 -1.82 5.35 7.06
C VAL A 72 -1.27 5.97 8.33
N ASP A 73 -0.33 6.90 8.19
CA ASP A 73 0.25 7.57 9.35
C ASP A 73 -0.79 8.35 10.14
N GLU A 74 -1.69 9.03 9.42
CA GLU A 74 -2.78 9.76 10.06
C GLU A 74 -3.72 8.82 10.80
N LEU A 75 -4.09 7.71 10.16
CA LEU A 75 -4.99 6.72 10.76
C LEU A 75 -4.36 6.07 11.98
N LYS A 76 -3.06 5.78 11.91
CA LYS A 76 -2.34 5.25 13.07
C LYS A 76 -2.34 6.23 14.24
N GLY A 77 -2.18 7.53 13.93
CA GLY A 77 -2.25 8.57 14.95
C GLY A 77 -3.61 8.63 15.60
N ARG A 78 -4.67 8.57 14.79
CA ARG A 78 -6.05 8.56 15.32
C ARG A 78 -6.32 7.32 16.15
N LEU A 79 -5.85 6.18 15.70
CA LEU A 79 -6.02 4.93 16.44
C LEU A 79 -5.35 5.02 17.79
N LYS A 80 -4.14 5.55 17.83
CA LYS A 80 -3.42 5.73 19.09
C LYS A 80 -4.17 6.66 20.02
N GLU A 81 -4.71 7.75 19.51
CA GLU A 81 -5.52 8.68 20.31
C GLU A 81 -6.73 7.98 20.92
N LEU A 82 -7.44 7.20 20.10
CA LEU A 82 -8.62 6.48 20.56
C LEU A 82 -8.27 5.43 21.61
N GLU A 83 -7.15 4.74 21.43
CA GLU A 83 -6.68 3.78 22.40
C GLU A 83 -6.34 4.45 23.73
N ASP A 84 -5.68 5.60 23.67
CA ASP A 84 -5.34 6.36 24.86
C ASP A 84 -6.59 6.86 25.58
N GLN A 85 -7.60 7.32 24.81
CA GLN A 85 -8.86 7.79 25.38
C GLN A 85 -9.68 6.66 26.00
N SER A 86 -9.60 5.47 25.45
CA SER A 86 -10.39 4.35 25.94
C SER A 86 -9.75 3.62 27.11
N ARG A 87 -8.49 3.93 27.44
CA ARG A 87 -7.83 3.34 28.58
C ARG A 87 -8.47 3.86 29.87
N PRO A 88 -8.77 2.97 30.84
CA PRO A 88 -9.20 3.44 32.13
C PRO A 88 -8.10 4.32 32.69
N ALA A 89 -8.48 5.39 33.23
CA ALA A 89 -7.50 6.27 33.84
C ALA A 89 -6.73 5.53 34.87
N ALA A 90 -6.24 5.21 34.99
CA ALA A 90 -5.70 4.59 35.50
C ALA A 90 -5.11 5.01 36.01
N GLN A 91 -5.70 5.04 35.41
CA GLN A 91 -5.41 5.25 35.54
C GLN A 91 -4.85 5.68 36.06
N PRO A 92 -4.86 5.83 36.44
CA PRO A 92 -4.28 5.94 36.79
C PRO A 92 -4.37 5.68 37.59
N THR A 93 -4.72 5.49 37.89
CA THR A 93 -4.73 4.97 38.18
C THR A 93 -4.70 4.73 38.62
N VAL A 94 -4.93 4.86 39.33
CA VAL A 94 -4.90 4.29 39.44
C VAL A 94 -5.00 3.96 39.90
N PHE A 95 -5.24 4.10 40.56
CA PHE A 95 -5.36 3.51 40.73
C PHE A 95 -5.02 3.39 41.45
N ASP A 96 -5.21 3.63 42.32
CA ASP A 96 -4.85 3.20 42.85
C ASP A 96 -4.71 3.05 43.75
N VAL A 97 -5.13 3.30 44.66
CA VAL A 97 -4.94 2.67 45.30
C VAL A 97 -4.73 2.35 46.00
N GLN A 98 -4.99 2.65 46.69
CA GLN A 98 -4.74 1.92 46.87
C GLN A 98 -4.34 1.66 47.40
N ARG A 99 -4.56 1.89 48.09
CA ARG A 99 -4.21 1.26 48.35
C ARG A 99 -3.67 1.05 48.73
N LYS A 100 -3.73 1.21 48.91
CA LYS A 100 -3.26 0.56 48.98
C LYS A 100 -2.79 0.08 48.92
N ALA A 101 -3.12 0.37 49.39
CA ALA A 101 -2.70 -0.39 49.02
C ALA A 101 -2.24 -0.76 48.88
N LYS A 102 -2.19 -0.72 49.13
CA LYS A 102 -1.82 -1.30 48.71
C LYS A 102 -1.27 -1.45 48.65
N ARG A 103 -1.51 -1.12 49.19
CA ARG A 103 -1.11 -1.40 48.97
C ARG A 103 -0.66 -1.57 49.25
#